data_f7d51625631e795f532ecb916779f52f
#
_entry.id   f7d51625631e795f532ecb916779f52f
#
_cell.length_a   1.000
_cell.length_b   1.000
_cell.length_c   1.000
_cell.angle_alpha   90.00
_cell.angle_beta   90.00
_cell.angle_gamma   90.00
#
_symmetry.space_group_name_H-M   'P 1'
#
loop_
_entity.id
_entity.type
_entity.pdbx_description
1 polymer ?
#
loop_
_entity_poly.entity_id
_entity_poly.type
_entity_poly.pdbx_seq_one_letter_code
_entity_poly.pdbx_strand_id
1 'polypeptide(L)'
;MTNWNFSAAVYQLGDSAIADQPALVHADQVVSFRQLRRRALGIAAYLDQLGLPAGSHVGHYLRNSNAYLEMFTGAGLAGCYHVNVNYRYLDEELIGLCNSLDIRVLVYDSEFGDRVAAIRQQLDKTVAFVEVGEGPVQDFATRLSDLYEMPPGQFTPRTSSDDQVLVATGGTTGLPKGTQWRHEDLWRKMGVAQRYRMASLGLEEHPESLQQHVANVATLGPAEPFLSLSPLMHGAG
;
A
#
# COMPACT_ATOMS: atom_id res chain seq x y z
N MET A 1 22.51 -1.01 7.26
CA MET A 1 21.72 -2.08 6.62
C MET A 1 20.93 -1.46 5.49
N THR A 2 20.92 -2.09 4.33
CA THR A 2 20.14 -1.63 3.18
C THR A 2 18.67 -1.89 3.46
N ASN A 3 17.81 -0.87 3.34
CA ASN A 3 16.38 -0.99 3.60
C ASN A 3 15.61 -1.07 2.27
N TRP A 4 15.57 -2.24 1.65
CA TRP A 4 14.85 -2.49 0.40
C TRP A 4 13.35 -2.64 0.64
N ASN A 5 12.67 -1.51 0.80
CA ASN A 5 11.23 -1.45 1.08
C ASN A 5 10.56 -0.47 0.12
N PHE A 6 9.45 -0.87 -0.51
CA PHE A 6 8.74 -0.04 -1.49
C PHE A 6 8.20 1.26 -0.89
N SER A 7 7.66 1.20 0.32
CA SER A 7 7.15 2.39 1.00
C SER A 7 8.28 3.36 1.37
N ALA A 8 9.46 2.83 1.76
CA ALA A 8 10.65 3.64 2.00
C ALA A 8 11.16 4.31 0.71
N ALA A 9 11.08 3.62 -0.43
CA ALA A 9 11.45 4.20 -1.72
C ALA A 9 10.55 5.39 -2.09
N VAL A 10 9.23 5.19 -2.00
CA VAL A 10 8.24 6.27 -2.26
C VAL A 10 8.46 7.45 -1.31
N TYR A 11 8.71 7.18 -0.04
CA TYR A 11 8.99 8.21 0.96
C TYR A 11 10.21 9.06 0.58
N GLN A 12 11.31 8.44 0.12
CA GLN A 12 12.51 9.15 -0.32
C GLN A 12 12.30 9.89 -1.64
N LEU A 13 11.57 9.30 -2.61
CA LEU A 13 11.23 9.95 -3.89
C LEU A 13 10.41 11.23 -3.68
N GLY A 14 9.52 11.25 -2.69
CA GLY A 14 8.74 12.43 -2.34
C GLY A 14 9.54 13.62 -1.77
N ASP A 15 10.85 13.43 -1.56
CA ASP A 15 11.80 14.47 -1.13
C ASP A 15 13.00 14.59 -2.08
N SER A 16 12.90 14.05 -3.28
CA SER A 16 13.94 14.05 -4.30
C SER A 16 13.72 15.14 -5.36
N ALA A 17 14.62 15.22 -6.35
CA ALA A 17 14.50 16.14 -7.48
C ALA A 17 13.24 15.90 -8.34
N ILE A 18 12.63 14.71 -8.26
CA ILE A 18 11.39 14.39 -9.00
C ILE A 18 10.13 14.44 -8.11
N ALA A 19 10.22 15.02 -6.93
CA ALA A 19 9.12 15.04 -5.96
C ALA A 19 7.82 15.63 -6.53
N ASP A 20 7.91 16.59 -7.43
CA ASP A 20 6.74 17.24 -8.04
C ASP A 20 6.27 16.58 -9.34
N GLN A 21 6.94 15.50 -9.78
CA GLN A 21 6.48 14.71 -10.92
C GLN A 21 5.31 13.80 -10.55
N PRO A 22 4.46 13.43 -11.53
CA PRO A 22 3.40 12.46 -11.31
C PRO A 22 3.94 11.12 -10.79
N ALA A 23 3.38 10.65 -9.69
CA ALA A 23 3.60 9.32 -9.13
C ALA A 23 2.44 8.38 -9.45
N LEU A 24 1.22 8.86 -9.30
CA LEU A 24 0.00 8.10 -9.54
C LEU A 24 -0.95 8.90 -10.43
N VAL A 25 -1.58 8.22 -11.37
CA VAL A 25 -2.62 8.78 -12.25
C VAL A 25 -3.79 7.80 -12.29
N HIS A 26 -4.96 8.27 -11.91
CA HIS A 26 -6.19 7.49 -12.01
C HIS A 26 -7.34 8.44 -12.40
N ALA A 27 -8.01 8.15 -13.51
CA ALA A 27 -8.97 9.06 -14.14
C ALA A 27 -8.36 10.47 -14.30
N ASP A 28 -9.03 11.50 -13.82
CA ASP A 28 -8.56 12.88 -13.88
C ASP A 28 -7.67 13.30 -12.70
N GLN A 29 -7.38 12.37 -11.80
CA GLN A 29 -6.59 12.63 -10.60
C GLN A 29 -5.13 12.30 -10.83
N VAL A 30 -4.26 13.28 -10.61
CA VAL A 30 -2.81 13.15 -10.63
C VAL A 30 -2.26 13.42 -9.24
N VAL A 31 -1.47 12.49 -8.71
CA VAL A 31 -0.81 12.62 -7.42
C VAL A 31 0.70 12.62 -7.64
N SER A 32 1.39 13.67 -7.23
CA SER A 32 2.85 13.74 -7.30
C SER A 32 3.51 12.89 -6.21
N PHE A 33 4.81 12.57 -6.35
CA PHE A 33 5.57 11.87 -5.30
C PHE A 33 5.54 12.64 -3.97
N ARG A 34 5.61 13.97 -3.99
CA ARG A 34 5.48 14.82 -2.80
C ARG A 34 4.12 14.66 -2.14
N GLN A 35 3.05 14.68 -2.93
CA GLN A 35 1.69 14.49 -2.41
C GLN A 35 1.50 13.08 -1.86
N LEU A 36 1.98 12.06 -2.58
CA LEU A 36 1.92 10.66 -2.13
C LEU A 36 2.65 10.47 -0.80
N ARG A 37 3.87 11.04 -0.66
CA ARG A 37 4.60 11.04 0.61
C ARG A 37 3.81 11.70 1.74
N ARG A 38 3.22 12.89 1.49
CA ARG A 38 2.43 13.61 2.50
C ARG A 38 1.23 12.79 2.95
N ARG A 39 0.44 12.29 2.00
CA ARG A 39 -0.75 11.47 2.28
C ARG A 39 -0.38 10.19 3.02
N ALA A 40 0.67 9.50 2.58
CA ALA A 40 1.16 8.29 3.23
C ALA A 40 1.64 8.54 4.66
N LEU A 41 2.25 9.69 4.96
CA LEU A 41 2.63 10.07 6.31
C LEU A 41 1.41 10.30 7.22
N GLY A 42 0.35 10.94 6.71
CA GLY A 42 -0.89 11.11 7.47
C GLY A 42 -1.57 9.77 7.77
N ILE A 43 -1.62 8.88 6.77
CA ILE A 43 -2.12 7.50 6.95
C ILE A 43 -1.28 6.76 8.00
N ALA A 44 0.05 6.84 7.90
CA ALA A 44 0.95 6.17 8.83
C ALA A 44 0.80 6.70 10.26
N ALA A 45 0.63 8.01 10.42
CA ALA A 45 0.37 8.62 11.73
C ALA A 45 -0.95 8.14 12.35
N TYR A 46 -2.00 8.00 11.54
CA TYR A 46 -3.26 7.40 11.98
C TYR A 46 -3.07 5.96 12.46
N LEU A 47 -2.41 5.12 11.66
CA LEU A 47 -2.16 3.72 12.03
C LEU A 47 -1.29 3.59 13.28
N ASP A 48 -0.34 4.50 13.47
CA ASP A 48 0.49 4.58 14.69
C ASP A 48 -0.35 4.91 15.94
N GLN A 49 -1.30 5.84 15.80
CA GLN A 49 -2.22 6.20 16.89
C GLN A 49 -3.14 5.05 17.32
N LEU A 50 -3.41 4.08 16.44
CA LEU A 50 -4.14 2.87 16.81
C LEU A 50 -3.34 1.94 17.73
N GLY A 51 -2.05 2.20 17.94
CA GLY A 51 -1.18 1.40 18.80
C GLY A 51 -0.96 -0.04 18.31
N LEU A 52 -1.03 -0.26 17.01
CA LEU A 52 -0.90 -1.58 16.41
C LEU A 52 0.54 -2.11 16.52
N PRO A 53 0.73 -3.39 16.87
CA PRO A 53 2.04 -4.02 16.78
C PRO A 53 2.62 -3.95 15.35
N ALA A 54 3.96 -3.88 15.24
CA ALA A 54 4.63 -4.02 13.96
C ALA A 54 4.24 -5.35 13.29
N GLY A 55 4.07 -5.33 11.97
CA GLY A 55 3.59 -6.48 11.21
C GLY A 55 2.08 -6.69 11.26
N SER A 56 1.30 -5.78 11.87
CA SER A 56 -0.17 -5.84 11.81
C SER A 56 -0.67 -5.76 10.37
N HIS A 57 -1.68 -6.56 10.06
CA HIS A 57 -2.21 -6.65 8.71
C HIS A 57 -3.27 -5.57 8.43
N VAL A 58 -3.11 -4.91 7.26
CA VAL A 58 -4.07 -3.94 6.71
C VAL A 58 -4.66 -4.53 5.43
N GLY A 59 -5.94 -4.85 5.46
CA GLY A 59 -6.67 -5.44 4.34
C GLY A 59 -7.17 -4.36 3.38
N HIS A 60 -6.86 -4.49 2.08
CA HIS A 60 -7.28 -3.57 1.03
C HIS A 60 -8.42 -4.18 0.21
N TYR A 61 -9.66 -3.95 0.62
CA TYR A 61 -10.89 -4.34 -0.06
C TYR A 61 -11.31 -3.24 -1.04
N LEU A 62 -10.46 -2.97 -2.01
CA LEU A 62 -10.50 -1.81 -2.90
C LEU A 62 -10.44 -2.21 -4.37
N ARG A 63 -11.07 -1.40 -5.22
CA ARG A 63 -10.78 -1.39 -6.66
C ARG A 63 -9.45 -0.66 -6.95
N ASN A 64 -9.00 -0.74 -8.20
CA ASN A 64 -7.85 0.03 -8.64
C ASN A 64 -8.14 1.53 -8.53
N SER A 65 -7.34 2.22 -7.75
CA SER A 65 -7.40 3.68 -7.58
C SER A 65 -6.08 4.18 -6.98
N ASN A 66 -5.89 5.49 -6.94
CA ASN A 66 -4.77 6.10 -6.21
C ASN A 66 -4.77 5.69 -4.73
N ALA A 67 -5.96 5.60 -4.12
CA ALA A 67 -6.13 5.22 -2.71
C ALA A 67 -5.50 3.86 -2.37
N TYR A 68 -5.49 2.91 -3.31
CA TYR A 68 -4.87 1.60 -3.11
C TYR A 68 -3.37 1.73 -2.80
N LEU A 69 -2.65 2.53 -3.60
CA LEU A 69 -1.20 2.72 -3.46
C LEU A 69 -0.85 3.73 -2.35
N GLU A 70 -1.72 4.68 -2.08
CA GLU A 70 -1.60 5.60 -0.94
C GLU A 70 -1.68 4.84 0.38
N MET A 71 -2.68 3.95 0.52
CA MET A 71 -2.82 3.08 1.69
C MET A 71 -1.68 2.06 1.80
N PHE A 72 -1.27 1.43 0.69
CA PHE A 72 -0.11 0.54 0.66
C PHE A 72 1.14 1.24 1.21
N THR A 73 1.41 2.45 0.71
CA THR A 73 2.57 3.23 1.13
C THR A 73 2.47 3.63 2.60
N GLY A 74 1.32 4.15 3.03
CA GLY A 74 1.10 4.58 4.41
C GLY A 74 1.17 3.42 5.41
N ALA A 75 0.56 2.28 5.10
CA ALA A 75 0.64 1.08 5.93
C ALA A 75 2.10 0.60 6.09
N GLY A 76 2.86 0.54 4.99
CA GLY A 76 4.25 0.15 5.05
C GLY A 76 5.12 1.14 5.84
N LEU A 77 4.87 2.47 5.74
CA LEU A 77 5.56 3.45 6.59
C LEU A 77 5.26 3.23 8.08
N ALA A 78 4.06 2.79 8.43
CA ALA A 78 3.68 2.45 9.80
C ALA A 78 4.25 1.10 10.28
N GLY A 79 4.97 0.36 9.43
CA GLY A 79 5.45 -0.99 9.74
C GLY A 79 4.32 -2.03 9.77
N CYS A 80 3.20 -1.73 9.09
CA CYS A 80 2.10 -2.66 8.89
C CYS A 80 2.27 -3.39 7.55
N TYR A 81 1.68 -4.58 7.44
CA TYR A 81 1.76 -5.41 6.25
C TYR A 81 0.49 -5.27 5.41
N HIS A 82 0.70 -5.03 4.12
CA HIS A 82 -0.38 -5.01 3.15
C HIS A 82 -0.95 -6.41 2.93
N VAL A 83 -2.28 -6.51 2.90
CA VAL A 83 -3.01 -7.71 2.49
C VAL A 83 -4.00 -7.32 1.38
N ASN A 84 -3.81 -7.85 0.18
CA ASN A 84 -4.80 -7.67 -0.87
C ASN A 84 -6.06 -8.48 -0.57
N VAL A 85 -7.21 -7.84 -0.69
CA VAL A 85 -8.51 -8.47 -0.51
C VAL A 85 -9.28 -8.39 -1.83
N ASN A 86 -9.74 -9.52 -2.32
CA ASN A 86 -10.50 -9.55 -3.56
C ASN A 86 -11.85 -8.81 -3.38
N TYR A 87 -12.04 -7.69 -4.07
CA TYR A 87 -13.26 -6.89 -3.99
C TYR A 87 -14.53 -7.62 -4.47
N ARG A 88 -14.38 -8.81 -5.10
CA ARG A 88 -15.51 -9.66 -5.50
C ARG A 88 -15.96 -10.59 -4.38
N TYR A 89 -15.21 -10.70 -3.28
CA TYR A 89 -15.61 -11.53 -2.16
C TYR A 89 -16.95 -11.07 -1.57
N LEU A 90 -17.79 -12.05 -1.29
CA LEU A 90 -19.04 -11.88 -0.57
C LEU A 90 -18.78 -12.04 0.94
N ASP A 91 -19.82 -11.95 1.73
CA ASP A 91 -19.74 -11.84 3.19
C ASP A 91 -18.93 -12.98 3.83
N GLU A 92 -19.24 -14.23 3.52
CA GLU A 92 -18.55 -15.39 4.11
C GLU A 92 -17.07 -15.46 3.73
N GLU A 93 -16.74 -15.17 2.48
CA GLU A 93 -15.36 -15.16 1.98
C GLU A 93 -14.56 -14.02 2.61
N LEU A 94 -15.18 -12.84 2.75
CA LEU A 94 -14.54 -11.66 3.34
C LEU A 94 -14.31 -11.88 4.84
N ILE A 95 -15.31 -12.37 5.58
CA ILE A 95 -15.17 -12.72 6.98
C ILE A 95 -14.08 -13.78 7.17
N GLY A 96 -14.14 -14.84 6.39
CA GLY A 96 -13.16 -15.93 6.45
C GLY A 96 -11.73 -15.46 6.21
N LEU A 97 -11.52 -14.60 5.19
CA LEU A 97 -10.20 -14.03 4.90
C LEU A 97 -9.73 -13.13 6.05
N CYS A 98 -10.56 -12.18 6.47
CA CYS A 98 -10.20 -11.21 7.50
C CYS A 98 -9.80 -11.90 8.81
N ASN A 99 -10.56 -12.91 9.22
CA ASN A 99 -10.29 -13.62 10.46
C ASN A 99 -9.09 -14.57 10.33
N SER A 100 -8.92 -15.25 9.18
CA SER A 100 -7.78 -16.16 8.97
C SER A 100 -6.44 -15.45 8.86
N LEU A 101 -6.44 -14.21 8.38
CA LEU A 101 -5.24 -13.39 8.24
C LEU A 101 -5.11 -12.32 9.32
N ASP A 102 -5.90 -12.37 10.38
CA ASP A 102 -5.86 -11.40 11.49
C ASP A 102 -5.84 -9.94 11.01
N ILE A 103 -6.73 -9.58 10.06
CA ILE A 103 -6.81 -8.21 9.55
C ILE A 103 -7.17 -7.25 10.70
N ARG A 104 -6.27 -6.30 10.98
CA ARG A 104 -6.44 -5.31 12.06
C ARG A 104 -7.14 -4.05 11.59
N VAL A 105 -6.90 -3.66 10.36
CA VAL A 105 -7.56 -2.51 9.71
C VAL A 105 -8.10 -2.97 8.37
N LEU A 106 -9.38 -2.72 8.11
CA LEU A 106 -10.00 -2.98 6.82
C LEU A 106 -10.24 -1.66 6.10
N VAL A 107 -9.60 -1.52 4.93
CA VAL A 107 -9.81 -0.39 4.02
C VAL A 107 -10.73 -0.84 2.91
N TYR A 108 -11.79 -0.09 2.61
CA TYR A 108 -12.78 -0.48 1.62
C TYR A 108 -13.33 0.70 0.83
N ASP A 109 -13.73 0.47 -0.42
CA ASP A 109 -14.46 1.46 -1.21
C ASP A 109 -15.88 1.65 -0.66
N SER A 110 -16.38 2.88 -0.66
CA SER A 110 -17.71 3.23 -0.15
C SER A 110 -18.87 2.43 -0.77
N GLU A 111 -18.71 1.92 -2.00
CA GLU A 111 -19.68 1.01 -2.62
C GLU A 111 -19.87 -0.29 -1.84
N PHE A 112 -18.92 -0.67 -1.01
CA PHE A 112 -18.98 -1.86 -0.13
C PHE A 112 -19.39 -1.53 1.31
N GLY A 113 -19.72 -0.26 1.61
CA GLY A 113 -20.02 0.21 2.95
C GLY A 113 -21.13 -0.59 3.64
N ASP A 114 -22.25 -0.83 2.96
CA ASP A 114 -23.37 -1.59 3.51
C ASP A 114 -22.98 -3.05 3.82
N ARG A 115 -22.17 -3.67 2.96
CA ARG A 115 -21.64 -5.02 3.21
C ARG A 115 -20.75 -5.03 4.45
N VAL A 116 -19.80 -4.10 4.54
CA VAL A 116 -18.88 -4.01 5.68
C VAL A 116 -19.66 -3.74 6.96
N ALA A 117 -20.68 -2.87 6.92
CA ALA A 117 -21.56 -2.60 8.05
C ALA A 117 -22.28 -3.88 8.56
N ALA A 118 -22.74 -4.71 7.63
CA ALA A 118 -23.46 -5.95 7.96
C ALA A 118 -22.56 -7.01 8.62
N ILE A 119 -21.28 -7.09 8.23
CA ILE A 119 -20.37 -8.15 8.69
C ILE A 119 -19.39 -7.72 9.78
N ARG A 120 -19.22 -6.40 10.03
CA ARG A 120 -18.14 -5.87 10.88
C ARG A 120 -18.02 -6.50 12.26
N GLN A 121 -19.15 -6.89 12.84
CA GLN A 121 -19.18 -7.54 14.16
C GLN A 121 -18.66 -8.98 14.15
N GLN A 122 -18.48 -9.57 12.97
CA GLN A 122 -17.94 -10.90 12.76
C GLN A 122 -16.44 -10.89 12.40
N LEU A 123 -15.84 -9.70 12.35
CA LEU A 123 -14.41 -9.50 12.06
C LEU A 123 -13.64 -9.43 13.40
N ASP A 124 -13.25 -10.60 13.91
CA ASP A 124 -12.79 -10.81 15.29
C ASP A 124 -11.60 -9.94 15.72
N LYS A 125 -10.72 -9.61 14.78
CA LYS A 125 -9.46 -8.90 15.04
C LYS A 125 -9.44 -7.47 14.51
N THR A 126 -10.42 -7.09 13.71
CA THR A 126 -10.46 -5.76 13.08
C THR A 126 -10.85 -4.70 14.10
N VAL A 127 -9.98 -3.72 14.29
CA VAL A 127 -10.14 -2.65 15.29
C VAL A 127 -10.45 -1.30 14.65
N ALA A 128 -10.21 -1.15 13.35
CA ALA A 128 -10.48 0.09 12.63
C ALA A 128 -10.91 -0.18 11.18
N PHE A 129 -11.71 0.74 10.67
CA PHE A 129 -12.24 0.73 9.31
C PHE A 129 -11.91 2.06 8.64
N VAL A 130 -11.42 2.01 7.40
CA VAL A 130 -11.13 3.19 6.59
C VAL A 130 -11.94 3.11 5.31
N GLU A 131 -12.77 4.13 5.07
CA GLU A 131 -13.63 4.18 3.90
C GLU A 131 -13.05 5.10 2.83
N VAL A 132 -13.02 4.62 1.59
CA VAL A 132 -12.55 5.34 0.41
C VAL A 132 -13.74 5.72 -0.45
N GLY A 133 -13.91 6.99 -0.73
CA GLY A 133 -14.97 7.49 -1.59
C GLY A 133 -15.50 8.84 -1.12
N GLU A 134 -16.50 9.32 -1.85
CA GLU A 134 -17.20 10.57 -1.56
C GLU A 134 -18.61 10.27 -0.99
N GLY A 135 -19.23 11.29 -0.39
CA GLY A 135 -20.55 11.14 0.22
C GLY A 135 -20.48 10.84 1.73
N PRO A 136 -21.57 10.41 2.36
CA PRO A 136 -21.60 10.06 3.78
C PRO A 136 -20.69 8.87 4.08
N VAL A 137 -19.91 8.93 5.15
CA VAL A 137 -19.07 7.84 5.66
C VAL A 137 -19.87 7.05 6.69
N GLN A 138 -19.66 5.73 6.74
CA GLN A 138 -20.22 4.89 7.79
C GLN A 138 -19.75 5.37 9.18
N ASP A 139 -20.64 5.37 10.16
CA ASP A 139 -20.42 5.92 11.50
C ASP A 139 -19.27 5.24 12.29
N PHE A 140 -18.91 4.03 11.90
CA PHE A 140 -17.81 3.25 12.47
C PHE A 140 -16.48 3.39 11.70
N ALA A 141 -16.45 4.12 10.59
CA ALA A 141 -15.29 4.24 9.71
C ALA A 141 -14.70 5.64 9.72
N THR A 142 -13.42 5.73 9.40
CA THR A 142 -12.72 6.99 9.14
C THR A 142 -12.58 7.18 7.63
N ARG A 143 -12.83 8.37 7.11
CA ARG A 143 -12.63 8.66 5.70
C ARG A 143 -11.13 8.73 5.38
N LEU A 144 -10.72 8.09 4.29
CA LEU A 144 -9.31 8.10 3.88
C LEU A 144 -8.80 9.53 3.62
N SER A 145 -9.58 10.39 2.97
CA SER A 145 -9.14 11.76 2.68
C SER A 145 -8.87 12.60 3.92
N ASP A 146 -9.52 12.31 5.04
CA ASP A 146 -9.27 13.02 6.30
C ASP A 146 -7.88 12.67 6.87
N LEU A 147 -7.40 11.46 6.57
CA LEU A 147 -6.06 11.02 6.97
C LEU A 147 -4.95 11.74 6.20
N TYR A 148 -5.21 12.22 4.97
CA TYR A 148 -4.19 12.92 4.18
C TYR A 148 -3.74 14.24 4.79
N GLU A 149 -4.60 14.88 5.57
CA GLU A 149 -4.33 16.15 6.24
C GLU A 149 -3.91 15.95 7.70
N MET A 150 -3.82 14.69 8.14
CA MET A 150 -3.40 14.39 9.50
C MET A 150 -1.93 14.78 9.70
N PRO A 151 -1.62 15.64 10.67
CA PRO A 151 -0.25 16.03 10.90
C PRO A 151 0.57 14.80 11.36
N PRO A 152 1.73 14.52 10.74
CA PRO A 152 2.54 13.37 11.12
C PRO A 152 3.14 13.49 12.54
N GLY A 153 3.13 14.69 13.12
CA GLY A 153 3.67 14.92 14.48
C GLY A 153 5.11 14.46 14.59
N GLN A 154 5.38 13.61 15.58
CA GLN A 154 6.70 13.00 15.78
C GLN A 154 6.84 11.61 15.15
N PHE A 155 5.88 11.21 14.29
CA PHE A 155 5.93 9.91 13.66
C PHE A 155 7.18 9.77 12.79
N THR A 156 7.87 8.65 12.96
CA THR A 156 9.03 8.26 12.15
C THR A 156 8.73 6.94 11.43
N PRO A 157 8.96 6.86 10.10
CA PRO A 157 8.73 5.63 9.34
C PRO A 157 9.45 4.41 9.94
N ARG A 158 8.72 3.31 10.06
CA ARG A 158 9.18 2.03 10.65
C ARG A 158 9.33 0.95 9.58
N THR A 159 10.02 1.25 8.50
CA THR A 159 10.17 0.33 7.37
C THR A 159 11.36 -0.62 7.55
N SER A 160 11.21 -1.86 7.09
CA SER A 160 12.24 -2.89 7.06
C SER A 160 12.25 -3.62 5.72
N SER A 161 13.41 -4.12 5.31
CA SER A 161 13.52 -5.05 4.17
C SER A 161 12.75 -6.35 4.41
N ASP A 162 12.54 -6.70 5.67
CA ASP A 162 11.85 -7.92 6.11
C ASP A 162 10.32 -7.74 6.21
N ASP A 163 9.82 -6.50 6.08
CA ASP A 163 8.39 -6.26 6.03
C ASP A 163 7.75 -7.07 4.90
N GLN A 164 6.48 -7.42 5.06
CA GLN A 164 5.82 -8.37 4.17
C GLN A 164 4.66 -7.74 3.41
N VAL A 165 4.46 -8.26 2.22
CA VAL A 165 3.26 -8.10 1.40
C VAL A 165 2.57 -9.46 1.36
N LEU A 166 1.30 -9.51 1.74
CA LEU A 166 0.51 -10.72 1.68
C LEU A 166 -0.40 -10.68 0.45
N VAL A 167 -0.23 -11.67 -0.42
CA VAL A 167 -1.10 -11.87 -1.58
C VAL A 167 -2.06 -13.01 -1.27
N ALA A 168 -3.33 -12.67 -1.00
CA ALA A 168 -4.35 -13.67 -0.79
C ALA A 168 -4.75 -14.31 -2.12
N THR A 169 -4.64 -15.63 -2.20
CA THR A 169 -5.06 -16.41 -3.38
C THR A 169 -6.31 -17.21 -3.04
N GLY A 170 -7.30 -17.19 -3.94
CA GLY A 170 -8.45 -18.08 -3.83
C GLY A 170 -7.99 -19.53 -3.94
N GLY A 171 -8.06 -20.27 -2.83
CA GLY A 171 -7.76 -21.69 -2.84
C GLY A 171 -8.89 -22.49 -3.52
N THR A 172 -8.56 -23.47 -4.35
CA THR A 172 -9.53 -24.39 -4.95
C THR A 172 -10.18 -25.35 -3.92
N THR A 173 -9.70 -25.33 -2.68
CA THR A 173 -10.04 -26.33 -1.64
C THR A 173 -10.42 -25.75 -0.28
N GLY A 174 -10.79 -24.46 -0.18
CA GLY A 174 -11.17 -23.88 1.12
C GLY A 174 -10.89 -22.38 1.26
N LEU A 175 -10.69 -21.92 2.49
CA LEU A 175 -10.43 -20.52 2.81
C LEU A 175 -9.21 -19.97 2.05
N PRO A 176 -9.27 -18.70 1.62
CA PRO A 176 -8.14 -18.05 0.96
C PRO A 176 -6.87 -18.13 1.81
N LYS A 177 -5.74 -18.40 1.17
CA LYS A 177 -4.42 -18.45 1.82
C LYS A 177 -3.60 -17.24 1.41
N GLY A 178 -2.93 -16.61 2.38
CA GLY A 178 -2.00 -15.52 2.11
C GLY A 178 -0.60 -16.05 1.77
N THR A 179 -0.12 -15.77 0.57
CA THR A 179 1.30 -15.97 0.24
C THR A 179 2.07 -14.74 0.75
N GLN A 180 3.10 -14.97 1.54
CA GLN A 180 3.91 -13.92 2.13
C GLN A 180 5.17 -13.69 1.31
N TRP A 181 5.43 -12.43 0.98
CA TRP A 181 6.63 -11.98 0.28
C TRP A 181 7.32 -10.90 1.09
N ARG A 182 8.63 -11.06 1.36
CA ARG A 182 9.41 -9.96 1.91
C ARG A 182 9.60 -8.87 0.86
N HIS A 183 9.62 -7.61 1.30
CA HIS A 183 9.85 -6.47 0.41
C HIS A 183 11.16 -6.61 -0.36
N GLU A 184 12.25 -7.03 0.28
CA GLU A 184 13.55 -7.24 -0.38
C GLU A 184 13.49 -8.32 -1.47
N ASP A 185 12.80 -9.43 -1.21
CA ASP A 185 12.69 -10.53 -2.17
C ASP A 185 11.90 -10.09 -3.42
N LEU A 186 10.78 -9.39 -3.21
CA LEU A 186 10.01 -8.79 -4.30
C LEU A 186 10.86 -7.77 -5.08
N TRP A 187 11.55 -6.88 -4.37
CA TRP A 187 12.43 -5.88 -4.98
C TRP A 187 13.46 -6.51 -5.91
N ARG A 188 14.14 -7.55 -5.43
CA ARG A 188 15.15 -8.27 -6.21
C ARG A 188 14.56 -8.98 -7.43
N LYS A 189 13.34 -9.51 -7.32
CA LYS A 189 12.66 -10.21 -8.43
C LYS A 189 12.09 -9.23 -9.46
N MET A 190 11.44 -8.17 -9.03
CA MET A 190 10.82 -7.19 -9.94
C MET A 190 11.83 -6.24 -10.57
N GLY A 191 12.97 -6.00 -9.93
CA GLY A 191 14.01 -5.07 -10.38
C GLY A 191 14.76 -5.46 -11.65
N VAL A 192 14.51 -6.64 -12.24
CA VAL A 192 15.25 -7.11 -13.43
C VAL A 192 15.05 -6.18 -14.62
N ALA A 193 13.82 -5.83 -14.95
CA ALA A 193 13.52 -4.94 -16.07
C ALA A 193 14.12 -3.53 -15.88
N GLN A 194 14.10 -3.04 -14.65
CA GLN A 194 14.67 -1.73 -14.30
C GLN A 194 16.20 -1.73 -14.42
N ARG A 195 16.87 -2.83 -14.10
CA ARG A 195 18.32 -2.98 -14.29
C ARG A 195 18.71 -2.83 -15.76
N TYR A 196 18.00 -3.47 -16.68
CA TYR A 196 18.25 -3.30 -18.12
C TYR A 196 18.09 -1.85 -18.57
N ARG A 197 17.10 -1.13 -18.05
CA ARG A 197 16.90 0.28 -18.35
C ARG A 197 18.04 1.13 -17.77
N MET A 198 18.45 0.89 -16.55
CA MET A 198 19.58 1.61 -15.93
C MET A 198 20.87 1.37 -16.69
N ALA A 199 21.17 0.12 -17.06
CA ALA A 199 22.34 -0.22 -17.89
C ALA A 199 22.36 0.51 -19.22
N SER A 200 21.23 0.59 -19.92
CA SER A 200 21.12 1.30 -21.21
C SER A 200 21.39 2.81 -21.11
N LEU A 201 21.31 3.37 -19.91
CA LEU A 201 21.54 4.78 -19.61
C LEU A 201 22.89 5.02 -18.92
N GLY A 202 23.73 3.98 -18.79
CA GLY A 202 25.04 4.07 -18.15
C GLY A 202 24.97 4.29 -16.62
N LEU A 203 23.84 3.95 -16.00
CA LEU A 203 23.64 4.05 -14.56
C LEU A 203 23.99 2.74 -13.87
N GLU A 204 24.26 2.81 -12.56
CA GLU A 204 24.55 1.63 -11.75
C GLU A 204 23.38 0.65 -11.75
N GLU A 205 23.63 -0.56 -12.28
CA GLU A 205 22.63 -1.63 -12.39
C GLU A 205 22.29 -2.28 -11.05
N HIS A 206 23.23 -2.24 -10.13
CA HIS A 206 23.16 -2.86 -8.82
C HIS A 206 23.46 -1.86 -7.71
N PRO A 207 22.56 -0.88 -7.47
CA PRO A 207 22.81 0.09 -6.41
C PRO A 207 22.99 -0.62 -5.06
N GLU A 208 23.99 -0.17 -4.29
CA GLU A 208 24.34 -0.76 -3.00
C GLU A 208 23.33 -0.41 -1.90
N SER A 209 22.54 0.62 -2.12
CA SER A 209 21.55 1.10 -1.15
C SER A 209 20.29 1.62 -1.83
N LEU A 210 19.17 1.63 -1.08
CA LEU A 210 17.95 2.26 -1.53
C LEU A 210 18.14 3.75 -1.84
N GLN A 211 18.97 4.44 -1.07
CA GLN A 211 19.27 5.86 -1.32
C GLN A 211 19.95 6.07 -2.67
N GLN A 212 20.93 5.24 -3.02
CA GLN A 212 21.57 5.28 -4.34
C GLN A 212 20.57 4.97 -5.45
N HIS A 213 19.70 3.97 -5.25
CA HIS A 213 18.65 3.64 -6.20
C HIS A 213 17.72 4.84 -6.44
N VAL A 214 17.25 5.49 -5.38
CA VAL A 214 16.39 6.69 -5.46
C VAL A 214 17.11 7.84 -6.18
N ALA A 215 18.39 8.05 -5.90
CA ALA A 215 19.21 9.05 -6.61
C ALA A 215 19.32 8.74 -8.10
N ASN A 216 19.56 7.49 -8.47
CA ASN A 216 19.60 7.04 -9.87
C ASN A 216 18.24 7.28 -10.55
N VAL A 217 17.13 6.89 -9.93
CA VAL A 217 15.78 7.13 -10.45
C VAL A 217 15.51 8.62 -10.65
N ALA A 218 15.93 9.46 -9.71
CA ALA A 218 15.76 10.91 -9.80
C ALA A 218 16.53 11.54 -10.96
N THR A 219 17.62 10.91 -11.44
CA THR A 219 18.41 11.40 -12.60
C THR A 219 17.83 10.96 -13.95
N LEU A 220 16.96 9.94 -13.97
CA LEU A 220 16.37 9.41 -15.21
C LEU A 220 15.35 10.36 -15.88
N GLY A 221 14.95 11.41 -15.17
CA GLY A 221 13.91 12.32 -15.64
C GLY A 221 12.51 11.71 -15.54
N PRO A 222 11.53 12.25 -16.28
CA PRO A 222 10.15 11.73 -16.25
C PRO A 222 10.12 10.26 -16.64
N ALA A 223 9.55 9.43 -15.77
CA ALA A 223 9.36 8.02 -16.07
C ALA A 223 8.28 7.84 -17.14
N GLU A 224 8.45 6.82 -17.99
CA GLU A 224 7.36 6.38 -18.84
C GLU A 224 6.21 5.87 -17.96
N PRO A 225 4.95 6.25 -18.26
CA PRO A 225 3.81 5.77 -17.51
C PRO A 225 3.70 4.24 -17.58
N PHE A 226 3.53 3.61 -16.43
CA PHE A 226 3.18 2.20 -16.34
C PHE A 226 1.67 2.09 -16.10
N LEU A 227 0.98 1.36 -16.98
CA LEU A 227 -0.45 1.10 -16.87
C LEU A 227 -0.68 -0.31 -16.36
N SER A 228 -1.22 -0.44 -15.14
CA SER A 228 -1.69 -1.73 -14.64
C SER A 228 -3.06 -2.06 -15.26
N LEU A 229 -3.11 -3.09 -16.09
CA LEU A 229 -4.35 -3.61 -16.68
C LEU A 229 -4.99 -4.67 -15.77
N SER A 230 -4.24 -5.25 -14.87
CA SER A 230 -4.74 -6.21 -13.89
C SER A 230 -5.25 -5.50 -12.64
N PRO A 231 -6.27 -6.05 -11.96
CA PRO A 231 -6.63 -5.57 -10.63
C PRO A 231 -5.44 -5.64 -9.67
N LEU A 232 -5.20 -4.56 -8.93
CA LEU A 232 -4.13 -4.49 -7.92
C LEU A 232 -4.30 -5.51 -6.78
N MET A 233 -5.51 -6.02 -6.61
CA MET A 233 -5.79 -7.11 -5.67
C MET A 233 -5.17 -8.45 -6.07
N HIS A 234 -4.63 -8.58 -7.28
CA HIS A 234 -3.91 -9.77 -7.74
C HIS A 234 -2.41 -9.51 -7.74
N GLY A 235 -1.61 -10.55 -7.46
CA GLY A 235 -0.15 -10.43 -7.48
C GLY A 235 0.46 -10.13 -8.87
N ALA A 236 -0.36 -9.98 -9.90
CA ALA A 236 0.01 -9.55 -11.25
C ALA A 236 -0.40 -8.10 -11.57
N GLY A 237 -1.00 -7.39 -10.61
CA GLY A 237 -1.41 -5.99 -10.71
C GLY A 237 -0.31 -5.01 -10.40
#